data_d5f3d9c8999a6583f7397761c079d5dc
#
_entry.id   d5f3d9c8999a6583f7397761c079d5dc
#
_cell.length_a   1.000
_cell.length_b   1.000
_cell.length_c   1.000
_cell.angle_alpha   90.00
_cell.angle_beta   90.00
_cell.angle_gamma   90.00
#
_symmetry.space_group_name_H-M   'P 1'
#
loop_
_entity.id
_entity.type
_entity.pdbx_description
1 polymer ?
#
loop_
_entity_poly.entity_id
_entity_poly.type
_entity_poly.pdbx_seq_one_letter_code
_entity_poly.pdbx_strand_id
1 'polypeptide(L)'
;MSKLYEAVMGLVVADALGVPVEFEPRDSYQVTEMTGYGTYRQLPGTWSDDSSMTLATLESSKRKGCVDPADIMQNFFLWLYEKQFTARDDVFDVGNACRNAIWTYGQGVAPEDCGGTGERDNGNGALMRMLPLGLLLEGTDEAKAAAVRQIAGLTHNHMISHIGCLIYVFVAAELLRGSEKRTALSSALERAARIYGHEPAWQNYVRLPEIEALSREEIKSSGYVADTLEAALWCLLRTENYRDCALLAVNLGEDTDTVGAVAGGLAGLIYGLDGKTGIPAEWTEVIPRKEWIRELCEGVETIRC
;
A
#
# COMPACT_ATOMS: atom_id res chain seq x y z
N MET A 1 -5.95 16.52 -12.94
CA MET A 1 -4.79 15.94 -12.18
C MET A 1 -4.54 14.53 -12.68
N SER A 2 -3.34 13.98 -12.54
CA SER A 2 -3.06 12.61 -13.00
C SER A 2 -3.65 11.59 -12.05
N LYS A 3 -4.12 10.46 -12.58
CA LYS A 3 -4.64 9.33 -11.76
C LYS A 3 -3.61 8.80 -10.77
N LEU A 4 -2.32 8.87 -11.13
CA LEU A 4 -1.23 8.52 -10.22
C LEU A 4 -1.22 9.42 -8.98
N TYR A 5 -1.31 10.74 -9.15
CA TYR A 5 -1.35 11.67 -8.03
C TYR A 5 -2.58 11.49 -7.15
N GLU A 6 -3.75 11.28 -7.75
CA GLU A 6 -4.98 11.01 -7.00
C GLU A 6 -4.87 9.74 -6.14
N ALA A 7 -4.31 8.67 -6.70
CA ALA A 7 -4.10 7.42 -5.99
C ALA A 7 -3.04 7.55 -4.86
N VAL A 8 -1.90 8.18 -5.16
CA VAL A 8 -0.83 8.38 -4.16
C VAL A 8 -1.31 9.29 -3.03
N MET A 9 -2.03 10.39 -3.33
CA MET A 9 -2.62 11.23 -2.29
C MET A 9 -3.66 10.50 -1.47
N GLY A 10 -4.45 9.63 -2.09
CA GLY A 10 -5.40 8.78 -1.37
C GLY A 10 -4.72 7.84 -0.39
N LEU A 11 -3.60 7.24 -0.78
CA LEU A 11 -2.78 6.41 0.11
C LEU A 11 -2.23 7.26 1.27
N VAL A 12 -1.56 8.38 0.99
CA VAL A 12 -0.90 9.24 1.98
C VAL A 12 -1.89 9.81 3.01
N VAL A 13 -3.06 10.24 2.55
CA VAL A 13 -4.11 10.79 3.43
C VAL A 13 -4.68 9.72 4.37
N ALA A 14 -4.92 8.51 3.85
CA ALA A 14 -5.51 7.45 4.68
C ALA A 14 -4.50 6.82 5.65
N ASP A 15 -3.21 6.71 5.27
CA ASP A 15 -2.10 6.41 6.16
C ASP A 15 -2.08 7.41 7.33
N ALA A 16 -1.98 8.72 7.04
CA ALA A 16 -1.94 9.76 8.06
C ALA A 16 -3.21 9.82 8.96
N LEU A 17 -4.36 9.35 8.47
CA LEU A 17 -5.57 9.19 9.28
C LEU A 17 -5.45 8.04 10.28
N GLY A 18 -4.78 6.94 9.91
CA GLY A 18 -4.61 5.74 10.71
C GLY A 18 -3.54 5.86 11.79
N VAL A 19 -2.42 6.57 11.50
CA VAL A 19 -1.26 6.74 12.39
C VAL A 19 -1.61 7.05 13.85
N PRO A 20 -2.56 7.94 14.20
CA PRO A 20 -2.85 8.25 15.59
C PRO A 20 -3.46 7.10 16.40
N VAL A 21 -4.08 6.12 15.75
CA VAL A 21 -4.86 5.05 16.38
C VAL A 21 -4.34 3.65 16.08
N GLU A 22 -3.17 3.55 15.46
CA GLU A 22 -2.53 2.27 15.23
C GLU A 22 -2.29 1.51 16.54
N PHE A 23 -2.49 0.19 16.51
CA PHE A 23 -2.47 -0.74 17.63
C PHE A 23 -3.60 -0.55 18.66
N GLU A 24 -4.50 0.42 18.46
CA GLU A 24 -5.67 0.51 19.32
C GLU A 24 -6.68 -0.61 18.99
N PRO A 25 -7.30 -1.23 20.00
CA PRO A 25 -8.28 -2.26 19.77
C PRO A 25 -9.50 -1.72 19.01
N ARG A 26 -10.08 -2.56 18.16
CA ARG A 26 -11.32 -2.25 17.45
C ARG A 26 -12.40 -1.80 18.44
N ASP A 27 -13.16 -0.75 18.05
CA ASP A 27 -14.26 -0.14 18.85
C ASP A 27 -13.83 0.55 20.15
N SER A 28 -12.53 0.68 20.44
CA SER A 28 -12.03 1.46 21.57
C SER A 28 -11.93 2.96 21.26
N TYR A 29 -12.01 3.35 20.00
CA TYR A 29 -11.92 4.72 19.48
C TYR A 29 -12.84 4.90 18.26
N GLN A 30 -12.97 6.14 17.80
CA GLN A 30 -13.64 6.45 16.54
C GLN A 30 -12.96 7.64 15.86
N VAL A 31 -12.32 7.39 14.72
CA VAL A 31 -11.80 8.43 13.84
C VAL A 31 -12.95 8.96 12.98
N THR A 32 -13.12 10.28 12.96
CA THR A 32 -14.12 11.00 12.13
C THR A 32 -13.48 12.05 11.25
N GLU A 33 -12.30 12.54 11.63
CA GLU A 33 -11.53 13.60 10.98
C GLU A 33 -10.03 13.34 11.08
N MET A 34 -9.25 14.10 10.30
CA MET A 34 -7.79 14.09 10.39
C MET A 34 -7.34 14.67 11.72
N THR A 35 -6.85 13.81 12.58
CA THR A 35 -6.27 14.18 13.87
C THR A 35 -4.77 13.86 13.90
N GLY A 36 -4.10 14.15 14.98
CA GLY A 36 -2.71 13.79 15.18
C GLY A 36 -2.48 13.26 16.57
N TYR A 37 -1.23 13.19 16.95
CA TYR A 37 -0.74 12.71 18.25
C TYR A 37 -0.94 11.19 18.38
N GLY A 38 -1.76 10.69 19.29
CA GLY A 38 -2.04 9.26 19.46
C GLY A 38 -0.79 8.41 19.70
N THR A 39 -0.73 7.25 19.09
CA THR A 39 0.31 6.21 19.28
C THR A 39 1.72 6.75 19.10
N TYR A 40 1.98 7.46 18.02
CA TYR A 40 3.32 7.98 17.69
C TYR A 40 3.53 9.44 18.06
N ARG A 41 2.53 10.13 18.61
CA ARG A 41 2.57 11.55 18.97
C ARG A 41 2.94 12.48 17.82
N GLN A 42 2.61 12.08 16.60
CA GLN A 42 2.87 12.85 15.40
C GLN A 42 1.84 13.97 15.19
N LEU A 43 2.22 15.03 14.48
CA LEU A 43 1.31 16.10 14.11
C LEU A 43 0.27 15.61 13.09
N PRO A 44 -0.92 16.26 13.00
CA PRO A 44 -1.91 15.92 11.97
C PRO A 44 -1.31 15.90 10.56
N GLY A 45 -1.71 14.91 9.76
CA GLY A 45 -1.26 14.74 8.38
C GLY A 45 0.12 14.09 8.23
N THR A 46 0.77 13.67 9.32
CA THR A 46 2.06 12.96 9.25
C THR A 46 1.83 11.51 8.86
N TRP A 47 2.40 11.10 7.73
CA TRP A 47 2.36 9.73 7.24
C TRP A 47 3.50 8.87 7.81
N SER A 48 3.30 7.54 7.77
CA SER A 48 4.20 6.51 8.32
C SER A 48 5.20 5.97 7.28
N ASP A 49 5.70 4.74 7.53
CA ASP A 49 6.52 3.98 6.58
C ASP A 49 5.75 3.55 5.32
N ASP A 50 4.44 3.37 5.39
CA ASP A 50 3.58 3.06 4.25
C ASP A 50 3.77 4.05 3.10
N SER A 51 3.55 5.33 3.36
CA SER A 51 3.74 6.37 2.36
C SER A 51 5.21 6.58 2.03
N SER A 52 6.09 6.55 3.03
CA SER A 52 7.52 6.77 2.82
C SER A 52 8.11 5.74 1.84
N MET A 53 7.82 4.46 2.03
CA MET A 53 8.33 3.40 1.15
C MET A 53 7.60 3.39 -0.21
N THR A 54 6.33 3.80 -0.26
CA THR A 54 5.60 4.03 -1.53
C THR A 54 6.25 5.14 -2.35
N LEU A 55 6.54 6.29 -1.74
CA LEU A 55 7.18 7.44 -2.40
C LEU A 55 8.62 7.13 -2.81
N ALA A 56 9.36 6.36 -2.00
CA ALA A 56 10.68 5.85 -2.33
C ALA A 56 10.68 4.92 -3.56
N THR A 57 9.67 4.05 -3.67
CA THR A 57 9.46 3.17 -4.83
C THR A 57 9.11 3.98 -6.07
N LEU A 58 8.22 4.97 -5.94
CA LEU A 58 7.80 5.86 -7.03
C LEU A 58 8.97 6.71 -7.56
N GLU A 59 9.80 7.26 -6.66
CA GLU A 59 10.98 8.04 -7.03
C GLU A 59 11.97 7.22 -7.88
N SER A 60 12.24 5.98 -7.47
CA SER A 60 13.07 5.06 -8.26
C SER A 60 12.45 4.81 -9.63
N SER A 61 11.16 4.48 -9.66
CA SER A 61 10.42 4.21 -10.91
C SER A 61 10.46 5.40 -11.87
N LYS A 62 10.26 6.62 -11.35
CA LYS A 62 10.35 7.87 -12.13
C LYS A 62 11.74 8.08 -12.70
N ARG A 63 12.77 7.95 -11.88
CA ARG A 63 14.17 8.23 -12.25
C ARG A 63 14.73 7.21 -13.24
N LYS A 64 14.35 5.93 -13.07
CA LYS A 64 14.90 4.82 -13.86
C LYS A 64 14.05 4.49 -15.10
N GLY A 65 12.76 4.76 -15.09
CA GLY A 65 11.83 4.36 -16.15
C GLY A 65 11.61 2.84 -16.24
N CYS A 66 12.06 2.11 -15.24
CA CYS A 66 11.91 0.65 -15.11
C CYS A 66 11.89 0.23 -13.65
N VAL A 67 11.58 -1.05 -13.40
CA VAL A 67 11.75 -1.67 -12.09
C VAL A 67 13.24 -1.92 -11.84
N ASP A 68 13.80 -1.24 -10.84
CA ASP A 68 15.20 -1.40 -10.42
C ASP A 68 15.25 -1.74 -8.91
N PRO A 69 15.31 -3.04 -8.56
CA PRO A 69 15.31 -3.47 -7.16
C PRO A 69 16.44 -2.89 -6.32
N ALA A 70 17.63 -2.71 -6.92
CA ALA A 70 18.78 -2.17 -6.22
C ALA A 70 18.59 -0.68 -5.90
N ASP A 71 18.04 0.08 -6.82
CA ASP A 71 17.75 1.49 -6.65
C ASP A 71 16.62 1.74 -5.64
N ILE A 72 15.58 0.89 -5.67
CA ILE A 72 14.49 0.93 -4.69
C ILE A 72 15.01 0.60 -3.28
N MET A 73 15.83 -0.44 -3.13
CA MET A 73 16.42 -0.79 -1.84
C MET A 73 17.36 0.31 -1.33
N GLN A 74 18.10 0.96 -2.22
CA GLN A 74 18.91 2.13 -1.85
C GLN A 74 18.05 3.28 -1.34
N ASN A 75 16.89 3.56 -1.94
CA ASN A 75 15.96 4.56 -1.45
C ASN A 75 15.36 4.18 -0.07
N PHE A 76 15.08 2.89 0.17
CA PHE A 76 14.65 2.42 1.50
C PHE A 76 15.76 2.60 2.56
N PHE A 77 17.01 2.38 2.18
CA PHE A 77 18.16 2.64 3.05
C PHE A 77 18.28 4.14 3.39
N LEU A 78 18.16 5.01 2.40
CA LEU A 78 18.17 6.47 2.59
C LEU A 78 16.98 6.96 3.43
N TRP A 79 15.82 6.32 3.27
CA TRP A 79 14.68 6.61 4.14
C TRP A 79 14.99 6.27 5.60
N LEU A 80 15.42 5.03 5.87
CA LEU A 80 15.59 4.55 7.23
C LEU A 80 16.72 5.26 7.99
N TYR A 81 17.84 5.54 7.32
CA TYR A 81 19.04 6.08 7.97
C TYR A 81 19.27 7.57 7.75
N GLU A 82 18.76 8.13 6.65
CA GLU A 82 18.93 9.55 6.31
C GLU A 82 17.62 10.33 6.32
N LYS A 83 16.50 9.69 6.71
CA LYS A 83 15.16 10.28 6.84
C LYS A 83 14.59 10.85 5.53
N GLN A 84 15.10 10.42 4.38
CA GLN A 84 14.51 10.80 3.10
C GLN A 84 13.09 10.23 2.98
N PHE A 85 12.26 10.84 2.16
CA PHE A 85 10.86 10.43 1.93
C PHE A 85 9.92 10.54 3.14
N THR A 86 10.41 10.98 4.30
CA THR A 86 9.58 11.17 5.50
C THR A 86 8.69 12.40 5.37
N ALA A 87 7.63 12.42 6.16
CA ALA A 87 6.72 13.56 6.25
C ALA A 87 7.37 14.78 6.89
N ARG A 88 8.14 14.59 7.99
CA ARG A 88 8.66 15.64 8.87
C ARG A 88 10.03 15.30 9.47
N ASP A 89 10.95 14.76 8.67
CA ASP A 89 12.31 14.38 9.09
C ASP A 89 12.36 13.43 10.30
N ASP A 90 11.32 12.58 10.43
CA ASP A 90 11.23 11.55 11.46
C ASP A 90 10.87 10.21 10.84
N VAL A 91 11.51 9.14 11.34
CA VAL A 91 11.25 7.75 10.93
C VAL A 91 10.65 7.02 12.12
N PHE A 92 9.43 6.59 11.96
CA PHE A 92 8.69 5.83 12.96
C PHE A 92 7.98 4.66 12.30
N ASP A 93 7.35 3.81 13.08
CA ASP A 93 6.56 2.67 12.61
C ASP A 93 7.25 1.79 11.57
N VAL A 94 8.47 1.38 11.86
CA VAL A 94 9.22 0.52 10.93
C VAL A 94 8.99 -0.94 11.27
N GLY A 95 8.29 -1.67 10.42
CA GLY A 95 8.09 -3.10 10.56
C GLY A 95 9.42 -3.89 10.65
N ASN A 96 9.45 -4.93 11.49
CA ASN A 96 10.68 -5.69 11.76
C ASN A 96 11.28 -6.32 10.49
N ALA A 97 10.47 -6.87 9.60
CA ALA A 97 10.94 -7.46 8.34
C ALA A 97 11.61 -6.41 7.44
N CYS A 98 10.99 -5.22 7.30
CA CYS A 98 11.56 -4.10 6.55
C CYS A 98 12.88 -3.64 7.17
N ARG A 99 12.91 -3.40 8.49
CA ARG A 99 14.11 -2.98 9.22
C ARG A 99 15.26 -3.96 9.03
N ASN A 100 15.00 -5.25 9.21
CA ASN A 100 16.00 -6.30 9.09
C ASN A 100 16.58 -6.40 7.67
N ALA A 101 15.71 -6.36 6.65
CA ALA A 101 16.13 -6.41 5.25
C ALA A 101 16.99 -5.19 4.87
N ILE A 102 16.57 -3.98 5.26
CA ILE A 102 17.33 -2.75 4.98
C ILE A 102 18.66 -2.75 5.73
N TRP A 103 18.69 -3.23 6.98
CA TRP A 103 19.93 -3.40 7.73
C TRP A 103 20.88 -4.40 7.05
N THR A 104 20.36 -5.54 6.59
CA THR A 104 21.13 -6.58 5.89
C THR A 104 21.73 -6.03 4.60
N TYR A 105 20.96 -5.23 3.83
CA TYR A 105 21.47 -4.50 2.67
C TYR A 105 22.63 -3.56 3.05
N GLY A 106 22.51 -2.83 4.15
CA GLY A 106 23.55 -1.95 4.67
C GLY A 106 24.85 -2.69 5.06
N GLN A 107 24.81 -4.01 5.26
CA GLN A 107 25.99 -4.86 5.45
C GLN A 107 26.63 -5.33 4.14
N GLY A 108 26.10 -4.91 2.98
CA GLY A 108 26.63 -5.24 1.66
C GLY A 108 26.05 -6.52 1.04
N VAL A 109 24.94 -7.03 1.57
CA VAL A 109 24.19 -8.16 0.96
C VAL A 109 23.42 -7.65 -0.25
N ALA A 110 23.33 -8.46 -1.31
CA ALA A 110 22.59 -8.12 -2.50
C ALA A 110 21.10 -7.91 -2.20
N PRO A 111 20.42 -6.94 -2.82
CA PRO A 111 19.01 -6.60 -2.52
C PRO A 111 18.06 -7.80 -2.56
N GLU A 112 18.22 -8.68 -3.54
CA GLU A 112 17.42 -9.89 -3.75
C GLU A 112 17.55 -10.94 -2.62
N ASP A 113 18.62 -10.86 -1.84
CA ASP A 113 18.93 -11.79 -0.74
C ASP A 113 18.60 -11.22 0.65
N CYS A 114 18.06 -9.98 0.72
CA CYS A 114 17.80 -9.30 1.99
C CYS A 114 16.45 -9.67 2.61
N GLY A 115 15.45 -10.00 1.80
CA GLY A 115 14.08 -10.20 2.27
C GLY A 115 13.88 -11.50 3.04
N GLY A 116 13.09 -11.42 4.12
CA GLY A 116 12.75 -12.59 4.94
C GLY A 116 11.95 -13.63 4.16
N THR A 117 12.27 -14.92 4.36
CA THR A 117 11.70 -16.07 3.64
C THR A 117 10.86 -17.00 4.52
N GLY A 118 10.74 -16.71 5.80
CA GLY A 118 10.01 -17.54 6.76
C GLY A 118 8.51 -17.24 6.78
N GLU A 119 7.73 -18.16 7.35
CA GLU A 119 6.28 -17.99 7.51
C GLU A 119 5.92 -16.74 8.35
N ARG A 120 6.79 -16.32 9.27
CA ARG A 120 6.61 -15.14 10.11
C ARG A 120 7.00 -13.82 9.42
N ASP A 121 7.56 -13.91 8.20
CA ASP A 121 7.98 -12.76 7.41
C ASP A 121 6.90 -12.34 6.39
N ASN A 122 5.64 -12.64 6.68
CA ASN A 122 4.48 -12.30 5.85
C ASN A 122 3.67 -11.12 6.42
N GLY A 123 4.36 -10.12 6.96
CA GLY A 123 3.77 -8.82 7.25
C GLY A 123 3.36 -8.09 5.96
N ASN A 124 2.59 -7.02 6.12
CA ASN A 124 2.05 -6.23 5.02
C ASN A 124 3.03 -5.17 4.45
N GLY A 125 4.24 -5.04 5.01
CA GLY A 125 5.21 -4.01 4.62
C GLY A 125 5.70 -4.08 3.18
N ALA A 126 5.47 -5.20 2.45
CA ALA A 126 5.61 -5.23 1.00
C ALA A 126 4.35 -4.72 0.30
N LEU A 127 3.15 -5.10 0.78
CA LEU A 127 1.86 -4.78 0.17
C LEU A 127 1.63 -3.26 0.11
N MET A 128 1.87 -2.57 1.22
CA MET A 128 1.61 -1.16 1.42
C MET A 128 2.24 -0.26 0.34
N ARG A 129 3.37 -0.68 -0.24
CA ARG A 129 4.15 0.10 -1.22
C ARG A 129 3.96 -0.33 -2.68
N MET A 130 3.00 -1.23 -2.98
CA MET A 130 2.79 -1.80 -4.32
C MET A 130 1.98 -0.92 -5.26
N LEU A 131 1.31 0.12 -4.76
CA LEU A 131 0.44 0.98 -5.57
C LEU A 131 1.11 1.52 -6.84
N PRO A 132 2.35 2.05 -6.81
CA PRO A 132 3.03 2.53 -8.02
C PRO A 132 3.16 1.47 -9.09
N LEU A 133 3.44 0.21 -8.72
CA LEU A 133 3.56 -0.88 -9.67
C LEU A 133 2.21 -1.17 -10.35
N GLY A 134 1.12 -1.14 -9.62
CA GLY A 134 -0.23 -1.33 -10.17
C GLY A 134 -0.62 -0.29 -11.22
N LEU A 135 -0.10 0.92 -11.08
CA LEU A 135 -0.44 2.04 -11.96
C LEU A 135 0.52 2.23 -13.13
N LEU A 136 1.77 1.79 -12.99
CA LEU A 136 2.84 2.11 -13.95
C LEU A 136 3.34 0.91 -14.75
N LEU A 137 3.24 -0.33 -14.24
CA LEU A 137 3.79 -1.52 -14.92
C LEU A 137 3.07 -1.84 -16.22
N GLU A 138 3.83 -1.94 -17.29
CA GLU A 138 3.41 -2.50 -18.58
C GLU A 138 4.01 -3.90 -18.80
N GLY A 139 3.40 -4.68 -19.66
CA GLY A 139 3.87 -6.03 -20.02
C GLY A 139 2.83 -7.11 -19.79
N THR A 140 3.24 -8.37 -19.97
CA THR A 140 2.39 -9.54 -19.73
C THR A 140 2.15 -9.74 -18.23
N ASP A 141 1.15 -10.55 -17.88
CA ASP A 141 0.84 -10.88 -16.48
C ASP A 141 2.03 -11.55 -15.79
N GLU A 142 2.75 -12.42 -16.50
CA GLU A 142 3.95 -13.12 -16.01
C GLU A 142 5.11 -12.13 -15.74
N ALA A 143 5.32 -11.16 -16.64
CA ALA A 143 6.34 -10.14 -16.48
C ALA A 143 6.01 -9.25 -15.26
N LYS A 144 4.74 -8.84 -15.11
CA LYS A 144 4.28 -8.09 -13.94
C LYS A 144 4.44 -8.89 -12.64
N ALA A 145 4.10 -10.18 -12.65
CA ALA A 145 4.28 -11.05 -11.50
C ALA A 145 5.75 -11.17 -11.10
N ALA A 146 6.65 -11.27 -12.07
CA ALA A 146 8.09 -11.32 -11.83
C ALA A 146 8.59 -10.00 -11.19
N ALA A 147 8.17 -8.85 -11.71
CA ALA A 147 8.53 -7.53 -11.16
C ALA A 147 7.98 -7.34 -9.73
N VAL A 148 6.71 -7.67 -9.51
CA VAL A 148 6.08 -7.60 -8.17
C VAL A 148 6.81 -8.50 -7.18
N ARG A 149 7.16 -9.72 -7.59
CA ARG A 149 7.93 -10.66 -6.76
C ARG A 149 9.30 -10.08 -6.38
N GLN A 150 10.02 -9.47 -7.32
CA GLN A 150 11.31 -8.83 -7.05
C GLN A 150 11.18 -7.72 -6.01
N ILE A 151 10.20 -6.83 -6.16
CA ILE A 151 10.03 -5.68 -5.26
C ILE A 151 9.48 -6.09 -3.89
N ALA A 152 8.51 -7.01 -3.84
CA ALA A 152 8.05 -7.58 -2.58
C ALA A 152 9.18 -8.30 -1.86
N GLY A 153 9.97 -9.08 -2.60
CA GLY A 153 11.09 -9.87 -2.12
C GLY A 153 12.23 -9.06 -1.51
N LEU A 154 12.33 -7.76 -1.77
CA LEU A 154 13.32 -6.90 -1.12
C LEU A 154 13.24 -6.96 0.42
N THR A 155 12.05 -7.17 0.97
CA THR A 155 11.82 -7.23 2.43
C THR A 155 11.01 -8.46 2.86
N HIS A 156 10.10 -8.97 2.02
CA HIS A 156 9.17 -10.06 2.30
C HIS A 156 9.22 -11.09 1.17
N ASN A 157 10.26 -11.92 1.17
CA ASN A 157 10.52 -12.87 0.10
C ASN A 157 9.85 -14.24 0.35
N HIS A 158 8.53 -14.22 0.57
CA HIS A 158 7.73 -15.41 0.78
C HIS A 158 6.49 -15.43 -0.13
N MET A 159 6.06 -16.62 -0.56
CA MET A 159 5.00 -16.77 -1.56
C MET A 159 3.67 -16.13 -1.16
N ILE A 160 3.30 -16.15 0.11
CA ILE A 160 2.09 -15.48 0.61
C ILE A 160 2.16 -13.98 0.29
N SER A 161 3.26 -13.31 0.63
CA SER A 161 3.43 -11.87 0.33
C SER A 161 3.44 -11.58 -1.17
N HIS A 162 4.08 -12.45 -1.98
CA HIS A 162 4.10 -12.30 -3.44
C HIS A 162 2.70 -12.35 -4.06
N ILE A 163 1.87 -13.30 -3.62
CA ILE A 163 0.48 -13.46 -4.12
C ILE A 163 -0.37 -12.24 -3.74
N GLY A 164 -0.34 -11.82 -2.46
CA GLY A 164 -1.11 -10.66 -2.01
C GLY A 164 -0.74 -9.37 -2.74
N CYS A 165 0.55 -9.11 -2.91
CA CYS A 165 1.06 -7.98 -3.68
C CYS A 165 0.61 -8.03 -5.14
N LEU A 166 0.64 -9.21 -5.78
CA LEU A 166 0.19 -9.36 -7.17
C LEU A 166 -1.31 -9.12 -7.33
N ILE A 167 -2.13 -9.65 -6.43
CA ILE A 167 -3.58 -9.40 -6.46
C ILE A 167 -3.85 -7.90 -6.35
N TYR A 168 -3.21 -7.21 -5.41
CA TYR A 168 -3.36 -5.76 -5.24
C TYR A 168 -2.96 -4.97 -6.49
N VAL A 169 -1.81 -5.28 -7.07
CA VAL A 169 -1.31 -4.67 -8.30
C VAL A 169 -2.29 -4.87 -9.47
N PHE A 170 -2.86 -6.06 -9.60
CA PHE A 170 -3.85 -6.31 -10.64
C PHE A 170 -5.17 -5.59 -10.40
N VAL A 171 -5.64 -5.49 -9.15
CA VAL A 171 -6.83 -4.69 -8.79
C VAL A 171 -6.60 -3.23 -9.16
N ALA A 172 -5.48 -2.63 -8.75
CA ALA A 172 -5.14 -1.26 -9.08
C ALA A 172 -5.07 -1.02 -10.60
N ALA A 173 -4.46 -1.94 -11.35
CA ALA A 173 -4.39 -1.86 -12.81
C ALA A 173 -5.77 -1.94 -13.50
N GLU A 174 -6.69 -2.77 -13.00
CA GLU A 174 -8.06 -2.84 -13.53
C GLU A 174 -8.86 -1.57 -13.21
N LEU A 175 -8.75 -1.07 -11.99
CA LEU A 175 -9.39 0.19 -11.59
C LEU A 175 -8.88 1.38 -12.42
N LEU A 176 -7.58 1.43 -12.72
CA LEU A 176 -6.98 2.45 -13.58
C LEU A 176 -7.59 2.43 -15.00
N ARG A 177 -7.98 1.25 -15.50
CA ARG A 177 -8.67 1.09 -16.79
C ARG A 177 -10.14 1.47 -16.74
N GLY A 178 -10.67 1.80 -15.57
CA GLY A 178 -12.07 2.17 -15.37
C GLY A 178 -12.99 0.99 -15.10
N SER A 179 -12.46 -0.18 -14.75
CA SER A 179 -13.28 -1.31 -14.33
C SER A 179 -14.04 -0.98 -13.05
N GLU A 180 -15.25 -1.48 -12.94
CA GLU A 180 -16.05 -1.42 -11.71
C GLU A 180 -15.37 -2.26 -10.62
N LYS A 181 -15.52 -1.89 -9.33
CA LYS A 181 -14.78 -2.47 -8.19
C LYS A 181 -14.83 -4.01 -8.12
N ARG A 182 -16.03 -4.60 -8.25
CA ARG A 182 -16.19 -6.07 -8.23
C ARG A 182 -15.56 -6.75 -9.44
N THR A 183 -15.72 -6.13 -10.60
CA THR A 183 -15.12 -6.61 -11.85
C THR A 183 -13.59 -6.54 -11.76
N ALA A 184 -13.05 -5.47 -11.21
CA ALA A 184 -11.61 -5.33 -10.99
C ALA A 184 -11.06 -6.43 -10.08
N LEU A 185 -11.75 -6.72 -8.96
CA LEU A 185 -11.36 -7.79 -8.05
C LEU A 185 -11.43 -9.16 -8.72
N SER A 186 -12.56 -9.51 -9.37
CA SER A 186 -12.71 -10.82 -10.01
C SER A 186 -11.69 -11.05 -11.12
N SER A 187 -11.46 -10.04 -11.97
CA SER A 187 -10.41 -10.10 -13.01
C SER A 187 -9.01 -10.27 -12.42
N ALA A 188 -8.70 -9.53 -11.36
CA ALA A 188 -7.41 -9.63 -10.68
C ALA A 188 -7.18 -11.02 -10.08
N LEU A 189 -8.20 -11.60 -9.44
CA LEU A 189 -8.13 -12.95 -8.86
C LEU A 189 -7.96 -14.02 -9.94
N GLU A 190 -8.69 -13.94 -11.05
CA GLU A 190 -8.53 -14.87 -12.18
C GLU A 190 -7.12 -14.82 -12.77
N ARG A 191 -6.57 -13.62 -12.96
CA ARG A 191 -5.23 -13.41 -13.50
C ARG A 191 -4.14 -13.92 -12.53
N ALA A 192 -4.25 -13.59 -11.25
CA ALA A 192 -3.32 -14.06 -10.24
C ALA A 192 -3.39 -15.59 -10.06
N ALA A 193 -4.60 -16.18 -10.13
CA ALA A 193 -4.80 -17.63 -10.03
C ALA A 193 -4.19 -18.41 -11.21
N ARG A 194 -4.16 -17.85 -12.43
CA ARG A 194 -3.44 -18.47 -13.55
C ARG A 194 -1.95 -18.63 -13.27
N ILE A 195 -1.36 -17.72 -12.50
CA ILE A 195 0.08 -17.72 -12.19
C ILE A 195 0.36 -18.55 -10.92
N TYR A 196 -0.39 -18.29 -9.85
CA TYR A 196 -0.10 -18.81 -8.52
C TYR A 196 -1.20 -19.69 -7.88
N GLY A 197 -2.28 -20.00 -8.61
CA GLY A 197 -3.38 -20.80 -8.07
C GLY A 197 -3.02 -22.24 -7.68
N HIS A 198 -1.88 -22.74 -8.18
CA HIS A 198 -1.33 -24.05 -7.82
C HIS A 198 -0.46 -24.03 -6.56
N GLU A 199 -0.08 -22.83 -6.07
CA GLU A 199 0.76 -22.70 -4.88
C GLU A 199 -0.05 -22.92 -3.60
N PRO A 200 0.46 -23.66 -2.60
CA PRO A 200 -0.22 -23.84 -1.33
C PRO A 200 -0.56 -22.51 -0.63
N ALA A 201 0.27 -21.49 -0.82
CA ALA A 201 0.07 -20.14 -0.28
C ALA A 201 -1.22 -19.46 -0.77
N TRP A 202 -1.78 -19.87 -1.91
CA TRP A 202 -3.06 -19.38 -2.43
C TRP A 202 -4.24 -19.55 -1.45
N GLN A 203 -4.16 -20.53 -0.55
CA GLN A 203 -5.19 -20.79 0.47
C GLN A 203 -5.44 -19.57 1.38
N ASN A 204 -4.50 -18.65 1.50
CA ASN A 204 -4.66 -17.43 2.30
C ASN A 204 -5.60 -16.39 1.64
N TYR A 205 -5.96 -16.58 0.38
CA TYR A 205 -6.74 -15.62 -0.43
C TYR A 205 -8.08 -16.18 -0.93
N VAL A 206 -8.45 -17.38 -0.53
CA VAL A 206 -9.68 -18.08 -1.02
C VAL A 206 -10.98 -17.42 -0.60
N ARG A 207 -10.96 -16.53 0.40
CA ARG A 207 -12.14 -15.78 0.86
C ARG A 207 -12.43 -14.53 0.00
N LEU A 208 -11.46 -14.03 -0.75
CA LEU A 208 -11.59 -12.79 -1.52
C LEU A 208 -12.73 -12.76 -2.54
N PRO A 209 -13.11 -13.86 -3.23
CA PRO A 209 -14.25 -13.85 -4.14
C PRO A 209 -15.60 -13.53 -3.48
N GLU A 210 -15.74 -13.84 -2.18
CA GLU A 210 -16.98 -13.67 -1.43
C GLU A 210 -16.87 -12.62 -0.32
N ILE A 211 -15.85 -11.76 -0.40
CA ILE A 211 -15.47 -10.83 0.66
C ILE A 211 -16.61 -9.88 1.06
N GLU A 212 -17.46 -9.46 0.14
CA GLU A 212 -18.60 -8.58 0.43
C GLU A 212 -19.66 -9.21 1.34
N ALA A 213 -19.75 -10.53 1.36
CA ALA A 213 -20.69 -11.25 2.21
C ALA A 213 -20.24 -11.30 3.68
N LEU A 214 -18.94 -11.02 3.94
CA LEU A 214 -18.38 -11.07 5.28
C LEU A 214 -18.88 -9.90 6.13
N SER A 215 -19.20 -10.18 7.39
CA SER A 215 -19.50 -9.16 8.39
C SER A 215 -18.22 -8.44 8.84
N ARG A 216 -18.37 -7.28 9.48
CA ARG A 216 -17.24 -6.51 10.01
C ARG A 216 -16.42 -7.31 11.04
N GLU A 217 -17.09 -8.15 11.81
CA GLU A 217 -16.48 -8.99 12.86
C GLU A 217 -15.63 -10.13 12.27
N GLU A 218 -15.91 -10.55 11.03
CA GLU A 218 -15.15 -11.59 10.32
C GLU A 218 -13.90 -11.02 9.63
N ILE A 219 -13.84 -9.70 9.42
CA ILE A 219 -12.68 -9.03 8.83
C ILE A 219 -11.63 -8.82 9.90
N LYS A 220 -10.43 -9.32 9.65
CA LYS A 220 -9.25 -9.03 10.46
C LYS A 220 -8.50 -7.85 9.85
N SER A 221 -7.91 -7.03 10.72
CA SER A 221 -7.12 -5.84 10.33
C SER A 221 -5.71 -5.88 10.93
N SER A 222 -5.14 -7.08 11.03
CA SER A 222 -3.79 -7.26 11.56
C SER A 222 -2.71 -6.90 10.53
N GLY A 223 -1.46 -6.72 10.99
CA GLY A 223 -0.29 -6.52 10.13
C GLY A 223 0.09 -7.72 9.25
N TYR A 224 -0.73 -8.78 9.18
CA TYR A 224 -0.53 -9.90 8.28
C TYR A 224 -1.02 -9.56 6.87
N VAL A 225 -0.20 -9.81 5.86
CA VAL A 225 -0.45 -9.35 4.47
C VAL A 225 -1.83 -9.76 3.92
N ALA A 226 -2.31 -10.97 4.20
CA ALA A 226 -3.61 -11.42 3.71
C ALA A 226 -4.77 -10.75 4.46
N ASP A 227 -4.65 -10.53 5.77
CA ASP A 227 -5.64 -9.82 6.58
C ASP A 227 -5.76 -8.36 6.12
N THR A 228 -4.63 -7.66 5.92
CA THR A 228 -4.59 -6.28 5.42
C THR A 228 -5.23 -6.15 4.04
N LEU A 229 -4.88 -7.04 3.10
CA LEU A 229 -5.46 -7.01 1.76
C LEU A 229 -6.97 -7.26 1.79
N GLU A 230 -7.42 -8.25 2.57
CA GLU A 230 -8.84 -8.56 2.74
C GLU A 230 -9.58 -7.35 3.33
N ALA A 231 -9.07 -6.75 4.41
CA ALA A 231 -9.67 -5.59 5.05
C ALA A 231 -9.80 -4.40 4.11
N ALA A 232 -8.73 -4.06 3.39
CA ALA A 232 -8.71 -2.93 2.46
C ALA A 232 -9.71 -3.11 1.30
N LEU A 233 -9.75 -4.30 0.69
CA LEU A 233 -10.70 -4.62 -0.39
C LEU A 233 -12.14 -4.65 0.10
N TRP A 234 -12.39 -5.17 1.30
CA TRP A 234 -13.71 -5.15 1.92
C TRP A 234 -14.21 -3.72 2.14
N CYS A 235 -13.37 -2.82 2.68
CA CYS A 235 -13.71 -1.42 2.83
C CYS A 235 -14.04 -0.74 1.50
N LEU A 236 -13.21 -0.98 0.47
CA LEU A 236 -13.40 -0.42 -0.87
C LEU A 236 -14.73 -0.85 -1.49
N LEU A 237 -15.10 -2.12 -1.37
CA LEU A 237 -16.32 -2.67 -1.97
C LEU A 237 -17.59 -2.19 -1.27
N ARG A 238 -17.53 -1.86 0.02
CA ARG A 238 -18.68 -1.45 0.84
C ARG A 238 -18.97 0.03 0.84
N THR A 239 -18.16 0.84 0.18
CA THR A 239 -18.27 2.31 0.24
C THR A 239 -18.34 2.92 -1.15
N GLU A 240 -18.97 4.11 -1.26
CA GLU A 240 -19.22 4.78 -2.54
C GLU A 240 -18.54 6.16 -2.62
N ASN A 241 -17.64 6.45 -1.71
CA ASN A 241 -16.80 7.65 -1.73
C ASN A 241 -15.51 7.41 -0.93
N TYR A 242 -14.53 8.28 -1.14
CA TYR A 242 -13.22 8.19 -0.50
C TYR A 242 -13.31 8.30 1.03
N ARG A 243 -14.06 9.31 1.54
CA ARG A 243 -14.18 9.58 2.98
C ARG A 243 -14.66 8.35 3.74
N ASP A 244 -15.75 7.74 3.28
CA ASP A 244 -16.33 6.57 3.94
C ASP A 244 -15.38 5.37 3.87
N CYS A 245 -14.66 5.19 2.75
CA CYS A 245 -13.69 4.12 2.59
C CYS A 245 -12.53 4.26 3.58
N ALA A 246 -11.90 5.43 3.64
CA ALA A 246 -10.79 5.70 4.54
C ALA A 246 -11.22 5.59 6.01
N LEU A 247 -12.36 6.19 6.39
CA LEU A 247 -12.87 6.09 7.76
C LEU A 247 -13.26 4.66 8.14
N LEU A 248 -13.85 3.89 7.23
CA LEU A 248 -14.16 2.49 7.50
C LEU A 248 -12.88 1.68 7.75
N ALA A 249 -11.84 1.90 6.94
CA ALA A 249 -10.56 1.21 7.05
C ALA A 249 -9.86 1.51 8.40
N VAL A 250 -9.67 2.79 8.72
CA VAL A 250 -8.95 3.18 9.94
C VAL A 250 -9.72 2.90 11.25
N ASN A 251 -11.05 2.66 11.18
CA ASN A 251 -11.86 2.25 12.33
C ASN A 251 -12.00 0.73 12.47
N LEU A 252 -11.23 -0.07 11.72
CA LEU A 252 -11.19 -1.52 11.93
C LEU A 252 -10.31 -1.93 13.13
N GLY A 253 -9.44 -1.04 13.61
CA GLY A 253 -8.52 -1.32 14.71
C GLY A 253 -7.24 -2.02 14.26
N GLU A 254 -6.36 -2.27 15.21
CA GLU A 254 -5.07 -2.94 15.02
C GLU A 254 -4.13 -2.14 14.08
N ASP A 255 -3.91 -2.59 12.86
CA ASP A 255 -3.01 -1.98 11.86
C ASP A 255 -3.79 -1.00 10.98
N THR A 256 -4.06 0.17 11.53
CA THR A 256 -5.04 1.11 10.98
C THR A 256 -4.51 1.97 9.85
N ASP A 257 -3.25 2.34 9.90
CA ASP A 257 -2.58 3.15 8.88
C ASP A 257 -2.29 2.33 7.63
N THR A 258 -1.78 1.09 7.75
CA THR A 258 -1.56 0.23 6.58
C THR A 258 -2.87 -0.19 5.91
N VAL A 259 -3.91 -0.61 6.67
CA VAL A 259 -5.22 -0.91 6.07
C VAL A 259 -5.79 0.34 5.40
N GLY A 260 -5.65 1.50 6.07
CA GLY A 260 -6.00 2.80 5.52
C GLY A 260 -5.26 3.11 4.22
N ALA A 261 -3.93 3.03 4.22
CA ALA A 261 -3.08 3.30 3.06
C ALA A 261 -3.43 2.44 1.84
N VAL A 262 -3.57 1.13 2.05
CA VAL A 262 -3.90 0.17 0.98
C VAL A 262 -5.30 0.43 0.40
N ALA A 263 -6.31 0.66 1.25
CA ALA A 263 -7.67 0.99 0.82
C ALA A 263 -7.73 2.39 0.19
N GLY A 264 -7.10 3.37 0.84
CA GLY A 264 -7.09 4.77 0.43
C GLY A 264 -6.44 5.00 -0.93
N GLY A 265 -5.39 4.24 -1.25
CA GLY A 265 -4.76 4.29 -2.58
C GLY A 265 -5.71 3.89 -3.70
N LEU A 266 -6.46 2.80 -3.54
CA LEU A 266 -7.47 2.35 -4.50
C LEU A 266 -8.68 3.30 -4.55
N ALA A 267 -9.14 3.78 -3.38
CA ALA A 267 -10.24 4.74 -3.30
C ALA A 267 -9.87 6.09 -3.95
N GLY A 268 -8.64 6.58 -3.74
CA GLY A 268 -8.12 7.78 -4.39
C GLY A 268 -8.09 7.66 -5.91
N LEU A 269 -7.71 6.49 -6.42
CA LEU A 269 -7.74 6.19 -7.85
C LEU A 269 -9.14 6.28 -8.47
N ILE A 270 -10.15 5.78 -7.75
CA ILE A 270 -11.55 5.76 -8.21
C ILE A 270 -12.18 7.14 -8.09
N TYR A 271 -12.13 7.72 -6.90
CA TYR A 271 -12.93 8.89 -6.53
C TYR A 271 -12.21 10.22 -6.76
N GLY A 272 -10.87 10.20 -6.88
CA GLY A 272 -10.06 11.39 -7.15
C GLY A 272 -10.02 12.40 -6.02
N LEU A 273 -9.60 13.62 -6.34
CA LEU A 273 -9.50 14.75 -5.41
C LEU A 273 -10.68 15.70 -5.46
N ASP A 274 -11.43 15.67 -6.56
CA ASP A 274 -12.49 16.65 -6.82
C ASP A 274 -13.89 16.08 -6.53
N GLY A 275 -14.80 16.96 -6.17
CA GLY A 275 -16.20 16.63 -5.99
C GLY A 275 -16.53 16.08 -4.59
N LYS A 276 -17.78 15.67 -4.42
CA LYS A 276 -18.33 15.24 -3.12
C LYS A 276 -17.86 13.82 -2.71
N THR A 277 -17.44 13.02 -3.67
CA THR A 277 -16.99 11.63 -3.45
C THR A 277 -15.49 11.49 -3.35
N GLY A 278 -14.73 12.54 -3.69
CA GLY A 278 -13.28 12.56 -3.68
C GLY A 278 -12.67 12.70 -2.28
N ILE A 279 -11.36 12.81 -2.27
CA ILE A 279 -10.58 13.02 -1.06
C ILE A 279 -10.96 14.40 -0.47
N PRO A 280 -11.36 14.48 0.83
CA PRO A 280 -11.69 15.76 1.44
C PRO A 280 -10.55 16.76 1.37
N ALA A 281 -10.85 17.97 0.91
CA ALA A 281 -9.83 19.03 0.75
C ALA A 281 -9.16 19.37 2.10
N GLU A 282 -9.92 19.41 3.18
CA GLU A 282 -9.44 19.65 4.54
C GLU A 282 -8.43 18.59 5.01
N TRP A 283 -8.51 17.36 4.52
CA TRP A 283 -7.52 16.33 4.84
C TRP A 283 -6.25 16.47 4.01
N THR A 284 -6.37 16.88 2.76
CA THR A 284 -5.19 17.10 1.89
C THR A 284 -4.41 18.36 2.27
N GLU A 285 -5.07 19.37 2.83
CA GLU A 285 -4.43 20.64 3.22
C GLU A 285 -3.39 20.48 4.33
N VAL A 286 -3.58 19.53 5.23
CA VAL A 286 -2.66 19.29 6.36
C VAL A 286 -1.53 18.34 6.03
N ILE A 287 -1.57 17.68 4.87
CA ILE A 287 -0.48 16.79 4.40
C ILE A 287 0.78 17.64 4.14
N PRO A 288 1.88 17.36 4.81
CA PRO A 288 3.14 18.05 4.54
C PRO A 288 3.68 17.69 3.16
N ARG A 289 4.53 18.53 2.59
CA ARG A 289 5.24 18.28 1.33
C ARG A 289 4.34 17.87 0.14
N LYS A 290 3.05 18.20 0.16
CA LYS A 290 2.08 17.81 -0.89
C LYS A 290 2.50 18.27 -2.30
N GLU A 291 3.17 19.41 -2.42
CA GLU A 291 3.68 19.88 -3.71
C GLU A 291 4.82 18.97 -4.23
N TRP A 292 5.73 18.54 -3.35
CA TRP A 292 6.74 17.57 -3.72
C TRP A 292 6.12 16.22 -4.15
N ILE A 293 5.08 15.74 -3.46
CA ILE A 293 4.34 14.53 -3.88
C ILE A 293 3.74 14.73 -5.26
N ARG A 294 3.19 15.93 -5.55
CA ARG A 294 2.65 16.27 -6.87
C ARG A 294 3.75 16.22 -7.93
N GLU A 295 4.86 16.92 -7.70
CA GLU A 295 6.01 16.92 -8.60
C GLU A 295 6.56 15.51 -8.85
N LEU A 296 6.57 14.66 -7.82
CA LEU A 296 6.99 13.27 -7.93
C LEU A 296 6.08 12.47 -8.87
N CYS A 297 4.78 12.71 -8.82
CA CYS A 297 3.79 12.05 -9.68
C CYS A 297 3.70 12.62 -11.10
N GLU A 298 4.22 13.84 -11.32
CA GLU A 298 4.19 14.47 -12.64
C GLU A 298 5.26 13.91 -13.58
N GLY A 299 4.89 13.72 -14.85
CA GLY A 299 5.81 13.26 -15.88
C GLY A 299 6.30 11.81 -15.71
N VAL A 300 5.65 11.05 -14.82
CA VAL A 300 5.91 9.61 -14.75
C VAL A 300 5.14 8.92 -15.85
N GLU A 301 5.88 8.36 -16.79
CA GLU A 301 5.34 7.48 -17.81
C GLU A 301 5.25 6.05 -17.28
N THR A 302 4.58 5.19 -18.05
CA THR A 302 4.55 3.75 -17.76
C THR A 302 5.97 3.18 -17.70
N ILE A 303 6.23 2.34 -16.71
CA ILE A 303 7.51 1.64 -16.55
C ILE A 303 7.42 0.24 -17.16
N ARG A 304 8.53 -0.22 -17.73
CA ARG A 304 8.63 -1.58 -18.24
C ARG A 304 9.19 -2.53 -17.20
N CYS A 305 8.67 -3.75 -17.23
CA CYS A 305 9.23 -4.85 -16.45
C CYS A 305 10.60 -5.26 -17.00
#